data_f7d59f7a1af9dabb209ebe3965d3559e
#
_entry.id   f7d59f7a1af9dabb209ebe3965d3559e
#
_cell.length_a   1.000
_cell.length_b   1.000
_cell.length_c   1.000
_cell.angle_alpha   90.00
_cell.angle_beta   90.00
_cell.angle_gamma   90.00
#
_symmetry.space_group_name_H-M   'P 1'
#
loop_
_entity.id
_entity.type
_entity.pdbx_description
1 polymer ?
#
loop_
_entity_poly.entity_id
_entity_poly.type
_entity_poly.pdbx_seq_one_letter_code
_entity_poly.pdbx_strand_id
1 'polypeptide(L)'
;MRTQWPSPAKLNLFLYITGQRADGYHTLQTLFQFLDYGDTISIELRDDGDIRLLTPVEGVEHEDNLIVRAARLLMKTAADSGRLPTGSGADLSIDKRLPMGGGLGGGSSNAATVLVALNHLWQCGLSMDELAEMGLTLGADVPVFVRGHAAFAEGVGEILTPVDPPEKWYLVAHPGVSIPT
;
A
#
# COMPACT_ATOMS: atom_id res chain seq x y z
N MET A 1 -7.60 15.18 -15.84
CA MET A 1 -6.50 15.86 -15.10
C MET A 1 -5.68 14.79 -14.37
N ARG A 2 -4.37 14.71 -14.62
CA ARG A 2 -3.47 13.73 -14.00
C ARG A 2 -2.95 14.25 -12.66
N THR A 3 -3.07 13.47 -11.61
CA THR A 3 -2.55 13.75 -10.27
C THR A 3 -1.39 12.84 -9.93
N GLN A 4 -0.50 13.26 -9.01
CA GLN A 4 0.65 12.47 -8.57
C GLN A 4 0.59 12.30 -7.04
N TRP A 5 0.88 11.08 -6.60
CA TRP A 5 0.76 10.66 -5.21
C TRP A 5 2.04 9.96 -4.78
N PRO A 6 2.67 10.39 -3.68
CA PRO A 6 3.85 9.71 -3.15
C PRO A 6 3.48 8.34 -2.59
N SER A 7 4.37 7.38 -2.79
CA SER A 7 4.26 6.01 -2.29
C SER A 7 5.57 5.66 -1.58
N PRO A 8 5.72 6.07 -0.30
CA PRO A 8 6.97 6.02 0.43
C PRO A 8 7.41 4.59 0.76
N ALA A 9 8.71 4.39 0.94
CA ALA A 9 9.25 3.18 1.55
C ALA A 9 9.04 3.18 3.07
N LYS A 10 9.15 1.99 3.69
CA LYS A 10 9.27 1.83 5.14
C LYS A 10 10.50 1.03 5.52
N LEU A 11 10.95 1.22 6.74
CA LEU A 11 11.88 0.33 7.43
C LEU A 11 11.19 -0.32 8.62
N ASN A 12 11.60 -1.54 8.93
CA ASN A 12 11.38 -2.12 10.26
C ASN A 12 12.62 -1.77 11.09
N LEU A 13 12.53 -0.85 12.04
CA LEU A 13 13.66 -0.47 12.88
C LEU A 13 14.10 -1.62 13.80
N PHE A 14 13.18 -2.49 14.11
CA PHE A 14 13.40 -3.84 14.65
C PHE A 14 12.23 -4.73 14.24
N LEU A 15 12.39 -6.05 14.33
CA LEU A 15 11.34 -7.02 14.14
C LEU A 15 11.61 -8.23 15.04
N TYR A 16 10.66 -8.51 15.93
CA TYR A 16 10.68 -9.69 16.77
C TYR A 16 9.52 -10.61 16.40
N ILE A 17 9.80 -11.89 16.24
CA ILE A 17 8.77 -12.92 16.15
C ILE A 17 8.36 -13.28 17.59
N THR A 18 7.10 -13.06 17.91
CA THR A 18 6.55 -13.27 19.27
C THR A 18 5.79 -14.58 19.41
N GLY A 19 5.44 -15.22 18.29
CA GLY A 19 4.73 -16.48 18.26
C GLY A 19 4.33 -16.91 16.87
N GLN A 20 3.58 -18.00 16.80
CA GLN A 20 2.97 -18.49 15.57
C GLN A 20 1.50 -18.82 15.82
N ARG A 21 0.62 -18.36 14.94
CA ARG A 21 -0.82 -18.65 14.97
C ARG A 21 -1.10 -20.06 14.41
N ALA A 22 -2.26 -20.60 14.74
CA ALA A 22 -2.71 -21.90 14.23
C ALA A 22 -2.87 -21.92 12.69
N ASP A 23 -3.07 -20.77 12.06
CA ASP A 23 -3.16 -20.60 10.60
C ASP A 23 -1.78 -20.53 9.91
N GLY A 24 -0.67 -20.63 10.69
CA GLY A 24 0.69 -20.62 10.21
C GLY A 24 1.34 -19.25 10.15
N TYR A 25 0.58 -18.14 10.28
CA TYR A 25 1.13 -16.79 10.34
C TYR A 25 1.92 -16.57 11.62
N HIS A 26 3.05 -15.87 11.53
CA HIS A 26 3.81 -15.46 12.71
C HIS A 26 3.24 -14.19 13.30
N THR A 27 3.10 -14.17 14.63
CA THR A 27 2.89 -12.92 15.34
C THR A 27 4.23 -12.22 15.53
N LEU A 28 4.22 -10.90 15.44
CA LEU A 28 5.43 -10.09 15.50
C LEU A 28 5.22 -8.81 16.31
N GLN A 29 6.33 -8.21 16.67
CA GLN A 29 6.40 -6.82 17.10
C GLN A 29 7.45 -6.10 16.27
N THR A 30 7.10 -4.93 15.74
CA THR A 30 8.01 -4.13 14.93
C THR A 30 7.72 -2.64 15.09
N LEU A 31 8.70 -1.81 14.76
CA LEU A 31 8.54 -0.38 14.62
C LEU A 31 8.71 0.01 13.16
N PHE A 32 7.62 0.45 12.54
CA PHE A 32 7.63 0.98 11.18
C PHE A 32 8.06 2.45 11.18
N GLN A 33 9.04 2.76 10.33
CA GLN A 33 9.51 4.11 10.02
C GLN A 33 9.40 4.35 8.51
N PHE A 34 8.73 5.43 8.11
CA PHE A 34 8.70 5.84 6.70
C PHE A 34 9.96 6.59 6.30
N LEU A 35 10.30 6.47 5.02
CA LEU A 35 11.37 7.22 4.38
C LEU A 35 10.77 8.30 3.47
N ASP A 36 11.51 9.38 3.26
CA ASP A 36 11.22 10.41 2.25
C ASP A 36 11.61 9.98 0.83
N TYR A 37 11.82 8.69 0.63
CA TYR A 37 12.14 8.04 -0.64
C TYR A 37 11.10 6.96 -0.95
N GLY A 38 10.66 6.90 -2.20
CA GLY A 38 9.62 5.95 -2.60
C GLY A 38 9.30 6.00 -4.08
N ASP A 39 8.27 5.25 -4.45
CA ASP A 39 7.66 5.28 -5.78
C ASP A 39 6.72 6.48 -5.90
N THR A 40 6.26 6.76 -7.12
CA THR A 40 5.20 7.77 -7.37
C THR A 40 4.10 7.13 -8.20
N ILE A 41 2.86 7.23 -7.72
CA ILE A 41 1.66 6.79 -8.45
C ILE A 41 1.05 8.01 -9.14
N SER A 42 0.84 7.91 -10.45
CA SER A 42 0.07 8.89 -11.21
C SER A 42 -1.31 8.33 -11.54
N ILE A 43 -2.33 9.15 -11.35
CA ILE A 43 -3.74 8.77 -11.57
C ILE A 43 -4.41 9.78 -12.48
N GLU A 44 -5.10 9.30 -13.51
CA GLU A 44 -5.99 10.08 -14.34
C GLU A 44 -7.37 9.42 -14.34
N LEU A 45 -8.41 10.18 -13.93
CA LEU A 45 -9.76 9.63 -13.85
C LEU A 45 -10.35 9.40 -15.24
N ARG A 46 -11.15 8.34 -15.33
CA ARG A 46 -11.93 7.92 -16.48
C ARG A 46 -13.41 7.87 -16.12
N ASP A 47 -14.26 7.91 -17.13
CA ASP A 47 -15.73 7.87 -17.01
C ASP A 47 -16.35 6.61 -17.63
N ASP A 48 -15.52 5.63 -17.98
CA ASP A 48 -15.92 4.37 -18.64
C ASP A 48 -15.95 3.15 -17.70
N GLY A 49 -15.66 3.35 -16.40
CA GLY A 49 -15.66 2.29 -15.41
C GLY A 49 -14.48 1.32 -15.48
N ASP A 50 -13.45 1.62 -16.28
CA ASP A 50 -12.31 0.74 -16.50
C ASP A 50 -11.08 1.13 -15.66
N ILE A 51 -10.32 0.14 -15.20
CA ILE A 51 -9.05 0.31 -14.48
C ILE A 51 -7.92 -0.20 -15.37
N ARG A 52 -6.99 0.69 -15.68
CA ARG A 52 -5.82 0.38 -16.52
C ARG A 52 -4.54 0.77 -15.79
N LEU A 53 -3.56 -0.15 -15.78
CA LEU A 53 -2.19 0.16 -15.41
C LEU A 53 -1.39 0.35 -16.69
N LEU A 54 -0.97 1.59 -16.97
CA LEU A 54 -0.29 1.98 -18.21
C LEU A 54 1.21 1.66 -18.20
N THR A 55 1.81 1.53 -17.01
CA THR A 55 3.22 1.16 -16.82
C THR A 55 3.30 -0.27 -16.30
N PRO A 56 3.68 -1.26 -17.13
CA PRO A 56 3.86 -2.62 -16.66
C PRO A 56 5.01 -2.68 -15.65
N VAL A 57 4.89 -3.56 -14.66
CA VAL A 57 5.94 -3.85 -13.68
C VAL A 57 6.54 -5.20 -14.06
N GLU A 58 7.84 -5.21 -14.31
CA GLU A 58 8.55 -6.42 -14.73
C GLU A 58 8.34 -7.56 -13.71
N GLY A 59 8.00 -8.75 -14.23
CA GLY A 59 7.79 -9.95 -13.41
C GLY A 59 6.46 -9.99 -12.64
N VAL A 60 5.54 -9.04 -12.88
CA VAL A 60 4.21 -9.02 -12.26
C VAL A 60 3.14 -8.96 -13.34
N GLU A 61 2.29 -9.98 -13.41
CA GLU A 61 1.13 -9.98 -14.29
C GLU A 61 0.17 -8.83 -13.92
N HIS A 62 -0.53 -8.30 -14.93
CA HIS A 62 -1.42 -7.14 -14.74
C HIS A 62 -2.44 -7.37 -13.62
N GLU A 63 -3.07 -8.52 -13.60
CA GLU A 63 -4.13 -8.86 -12.64
C GLU A 63 -3.60 -9.10 -11.22
N ASP A 64 -2.33 -9.52 -11.09
CA ASP A 64 -1.68 -9.76 -9.81
C ASP A 64 -1.05 -8.50 -9.22
N ASN A 65 -0.98 -7.41 -10.01
CA ASN A 65 -0.39 -6.17 -9.57
C ASN A 65 -1.23 -5.53 -8.46
N LEU A 66 -0.62 -5.25 -7.31
CA LEU A 66 -1.29 -4.69 -6.14
C LEU A 66 -1.95 -3.33 -6.42
N ILE A 67 -1.44 -2.55 -7.37
CA ILE A 67 -2.05 -1.29 -7.84
C ILE A 67 -3.44 -1.57 -8.43
N VAL A 68 -3.52 -2.53 -9.35
CA VAL A 68 -4.77 -2.92 -10.02
C VAL A 68 -5.74 -3.56 -9.03
N ARG A 69 -5.23 -4.48 -8.20
CA ARG A 69 -6.03 -5.16 -7.18
C ARG A 69 -6.62 -4.17 -6.17
N ALA A 70 -5.84 -3.18 -5.71
CA ALA A 70 -6.30 -2.15 -4.80
C ALA A 70 -7.40 -1.27 -5.43
N ALA A 71 -7.21 -0.83 -6.67
CA ALA A 71 -8.20 -0.03 -7.39
C ALA A 71 -9.53 -0.78 -7.57
N ARG A 72 -9.47 -2.05 -7.98
CA ARG A 72 -10.67 -2.88 -8.16
C ARG A 72 -11.36 -3.22 -6.85
N LEU A 73 -10.59 -3.46 -5.78
CA LEU A 73 -11.14 -3.71 -4.46
C LEU A 73 -11.92 -2.49 -3.95
N LEU A 74 -11.33 -1.30 -4.06
CA LEU A 74 -12.00 -0.05 -3.68
C LEU A 74 -13.26 0.17 -4.53
N MET A 75 -13.14 0.03 -5.86
CA MET A 75 -14.27 0.19 -6.78
C MET A 75 -15.44 -0.72 -6.39
N LYS A 76 -15.15 -2.02 -6.15
CA LYS A 76 -16.16 -2.99 -5.74
C LYS A 76 -16.80 -2.61 -4.40
N THR A 77 -16.00 -2.32 -3.38
CA THR A 77 -16.51 -2.01 -2.02
C THR A 77 -17.34 -0.72 -2.03
N ALA A 78 -16.89 0.30 -2.74
CA ALA A 78 -17.63 1.56 -2.87
C ALA A 78 -18.93 1.38 -3.68
N ALA A 79 -18.94 0.54 -4.71
CA ALA A 79 -20.14 0.21 -5.48
C ALA A 79 -21.16 -0.56 -4.60
N ASP A 80 -20.70 -1.59 -3.89
CA ASP A 80 -21.55 -2.42 -3.01
C ASP A 80 -22.21 -1.59 -1.89
N SER A 81 -21.53 -0.51 -1.45
CA SER A 81 -22.05 0.43 -0.44
C SER A 81 -22.79 1.65 -1.02
N GLY A 82 -22.95 1.72 -2.33
CA GLY A 82 -23.63 2.83 -3.02
C GLY A 82 -22.86 4.17 -2.97
N ARG A 83 -21.55 4.12 -2.73
CA ARG A 83 -20.68 5.32 -2.60
C ARG A 83 -19.85 5.58 -3.86
N LEU A 84 -19.89 4.70 -4.87
CA LEU A 84 -19.13 4.88 -6.10
C LEU A 84 -19.93 5.69 -7.12
N PRO A 85 -19.43 6.82 -7.63
CA PRO A 85 -20.07 7.53 -8.74
C PRO A 85 -20.13 6.66 -10.00
N THR A 86 -21.20 6.82 -10.78
CA THR A 86 -21.39 6.07 -12.04
C THR A 86 -20.25 6.38 -13.02
N GLY A 87 -19.72 5.34 -13.66
CA GLY A 87 -18.64 5.46 -14.63
C GLY A 87 -17.25 5.64 -14.05
N SER A 88 -17.09 5.57 -12.69
CA SER A 88 -15.77 5.71 -12.07
C SER A 88 -14.77 4.70 -12.61
N GLY A 89 -13.71 5.20 -13.23
CA GLY A 89 -12.58 4.45 -13.75
C GLY A 89 -11.29 5.25 -13.55
N ALA A 90 -10.14 4.63 -13.83
CA ALA A 90 -8.85 5.30 -13.71
C ALA A 90 -7.77 4.66 -14.60
N ASP A 91 -6.95 5.53 -15.22
CA ASP A 91 -5.64 5.19 -15.74
C ASP A 91 -4.60 5.42 -14.66
N LEU A 92 -3.84 4.36 -14.34
CA LEU A 92 -2.83 4.33 -13.31
C LEU A 92 -1.45 4.19 -13.95
N SER A 93 -0.45 4.86 -13.40
CA SER A 93 0.94 4.71 -13.81
C SER A 93 1.85 4.77 -12.59
N ILE A 94 2.98 4.10 -12.65
CA ILE A 94 3.98 4.11 -11.58
C ILE A 94 5.34 4.54 -12.10
N ASP A 95 5.99 5.47 -11.37
CA ASP A 95 7.44 5.69 -11.41
C ASP A 95 8.06 4.81 -10.31
N LYS A 96 8.57 3.64 -10.72
CA LYS A 96 9.07 2.60 -9.81
C LYS A 96 10.54 2.86 -9.48
N ARG A 97 10.82 3.20 -8.23
CA ARG A 97 12.17 3.46 -7.70
C ARG A 97 12.60 2.44 -6.67
N LEU A 98 11.65 1.89 -5.91
CA LEU A 98 11.94 0.91 -4.87
C LEU A 98 12.21 -0.47 -5.50
N PRO A 99 13.23 -1.19 -5.05
CA PRO A 99 13.50 -2.54 -5.52
C PRO A 99 12.38 -3.50 -5.12
N MET A 100 12.11 -4.49 -5.98
CA MET A 100 11.18 -5.57 -5.70
C MET A 100 11.79 -6.53 -4.67
N GLY A 101 10.99 -7.01 -3.72
CA GLY A 101 11.44 -7.99 -2.72
C GLY A 101 12.51 -7.47 -1.75
N GLY A 102 12.69 -6.16 -1.63
CA GLY A 102 13.71 -5.53 -0.79
C GLY A 102 13.31 -5.28 0.67
N GLY A 103 12.16 -5.77 1.12
CA GLY A 103 11.68 -5.53 2.50
C GLY A 103 11.23 -4.08 2.78
N LEU A 104 11.26 -3.20 1.78
CA LEU A 104 10.92 -1.77 1.89
C LEU A 104 9.42 -1.47 1.78
N GLY A 105 8.58 -2.49 1.59
CA GLY A 105 7.14 -2.37 1.53
C GLY A 105 6.59 -1.69 0.26
N GLY A 106 7.37 -1.61 -0.84
CA GLY A 106 6.99 -0.86 -2.03
C GLY A 106 5.63 -1.26 -2.63
N GLY A 107 5.37 -2.55 -2.80
CA GLY A 107 4.08 -3.04 -3.31
C GLY A 107 2.90 -2.70 -2.39
N SER A 108 3.08 -2.84 -1.08
CA SER A 108 2.06 -2.48 -0.07
C SER A 108 1.83 -0.97 -0.03
N SER A 109 2.89 -0.17 -0.14
CA SER A 109 2.81 1.28 -0.25
C SER A 109 2.03 1.71 -1.51
N ASN A 110 2.33 1.09 -2.66
CA ASN A 110 1.62 1.38 -3.90
C ASN A 110 0.11 1.07 -3.78
N ALA A 111 -0.25 -0.07 -3.20
CA ALA A 111 -1.65 -0.44 -2.94
C ALA A 111 -2.35 0.57 -2.02
N ALA A 112 -1.73 0.92 -0.90
CA ALA A 112 -2.27 1.89 0.05
C ALA A 112 -2.47 3.26 -0.59
N THR A 113 -1.46 3.73 -1.35
CA THR A 113 -1.55 5.00 -2.08
C THR A 113 -2.73 4.99 -3.04
N VAL A 114 -2.95 3.91 -3.78
CA VAL A 114 -4.09 3.78 -4.70
C VAL A 114 -5.42 3.79 -3.94
N LEU A 115 -5.55 3.07 -2.83
CA LEU A 115 -6.77 3.07 -2.00
C LEU A 115 -7.11 4.49 -1.52
N VAL A 116 -6.14 5.19 -0.93
CA VAL A 116 -6.34 6.53 -0.38
C VAL A 116 -6.63 7.54 -1.49
N ALA A 117 -5.85 7.51 -2.58
CA ALA A 117 -5.97 8.44 -3.67
C ALA A 117 -7.30 8.30 -4.41
N LEU A 118 -7.70 7.09 -4.78
CA LEU A 118 -8.95 6.85 -5.49
C LEU A 118 -10.18 7.09 -4.59
N ASN A 119 -10.11 6.76 -3.28
CA ASN A 119 -11.17 7.12 -2.33
C ASN A 119 -11.40 8.64 -2.31
N HIS A 120 -10.31 9.42 -2.34
CA HIS A 120 -10.39 10.88 -2.41
C HIS A 120 -10.90 11.35 -3.77
N LEU A 121 -10.32 10.88 -4.87
CA LEU A 121 -10.64 11.34 -6.23
C LEU A 121 -12.04 10.95 -6.68
N TRP A 122 -12.52 9.76 -6.33
CA TRP A 122 -13.90 9.33 -6.59
C TRP A 122 -14.89 9.84 -5.54
N GLN A 123 -14.40 10.48 -4.46
CA GLN A 123 -15.23 10.99 -3.35
C GLN A 123 -16.10 9.90 -2.70
N CYS A 124 -15.55 8.69 -2.54
CA CYS A 124 -16.28 7.57 -1.95
C CYS A 124 -16.56 7.77 -0.46
N GLY A 125 -15.80 8.61 0.24
CA GLY A 125 -16.01 8.93 1.65
C GLY A 125 -15.79 7.75 2.61
N LEU A 126 -14.97 6.77 2.22
CA LEU A 126 -14.54 5.70 3.12
C LEU A 126 -13.57 6.26 4.16
N SER A 127 -13.72 5.84 5.41
CA SER A 127 -12.82 6.21 6.51
C SER A 127 -11.46 5.54 6.38
N MET A 128 -10.45 6.06 7.09
CA MET A 128 -9.12 5.46 7.14
C MET A 128 -9.16 4.03 7.72
N ASP A 129 -10.10 3.76 8.64
CA ASP A 129 -10.27 2.42 9.21
C ASP A 129 -10.82 1.44 8.16
N GLU A 130 -11.85 1.82 7.40
CA GLU A 130 -12.38 1.02 6.30
C GLU A 130 -11.30 0.74 5.23
N LEU A 131 -10.50 1.75 4.86
CA LEU A 131 -9.40 1.58 3.92
C LEU A 131 -8.28 0.67 4.45
N ALA A 132 -7.94 0.78 5.74
CA ALA A 132 -6.93 -0.06 6.37
C ALA A 132 -7.39 -1.54 6.44
N GLU A 133 -8.65 -1.77 6.77
CA GLU A 133 -9.27 -3.10 6.80
C GLU A 133 -9.28 -3.75 5.41
N MET A 134 -9.65 -2.98 4.38
CA MET A 134 -9.51 -3.41 2.98
C MET A 134 -8.06 -3.71 2.63
N GLY A 135 -7.16 -2.83 3.01
CA GLY A 135 -5.72 -2.95 2.75
C GLY A 135 -5.11 -4.22 3.33
N LEU A 136 -5.56 -4.65 4.50
CA LEU A 136 -5.11 -5.89 5.14
C LEU A 136 -5.35 -7.13 4.26
N THR A 137 -6.41 -7.14 3.46
CA THR A 137 -6.68 -8.24 2.51
C THR A 137 -5.71 -8.30 1.33
N LEU A 138 -5.01 -7.19 1.05
CA LEU A 138 -4.00 -7.09 -0.01
C LEU A 138 -2.60 -7.42 0.51
N GLY A 139 -2.33 -7.12 1.80
CA GLY A 139 -1.07 -7.41 2.43
C GLY A 139 -0.97 -6.84 3.85
N ALA A 140 -0.19 -7.52 4.72
CA ALA A 140 -0.06 -7.17 6.13
C ALA A 140 0.50 -5.75 6.38
N ASP A 141 1.37 -5.27 5.48
CA ASP A 141 1.97 -3.92 5.59
C ASP A 141 1.06 -2.82 5.01
N VAL A 142 -0.02 -3.12 4.26
CA VAL A 142 -0.85 -2.10 3.63
C VAL A 142 -1.51 -1.16 4.65
N PRO A 143 -2.03 -1.65 5.81
CA PRO A 143 -2.66 -0.79 6.81
C PRO A 143 -1.78 0.34 7.33
N VAL A 144 -0.48 0.10 7.58
CA VAL A 144 0.41 1.16 8.09
C VAL A 144 0.62 2.26 7.04
N PHE A 145 0.69 1.90 5.76
CA PHE A 145 0.79 2.90 4.67
C PHE A 145 -0.51 3.67 4.47
N VAL A 146 -1.67 3.02 4.64
CA VAL A 146 -2.97 3.71 4.62
C VAL A 146 -3.03 4.76 5.72
N ARG A 147 -2.59 4.44 6.95
CA ARG A 147 -2.58 5.38 8.08
C ARG A 147 -1.56 6.50 7.94
N GLY A 148 -0.49 6.30 7.20
CA GLY A 148 0.44 7.35 6.78
C GLY A 148 1.40 7.87 7.86
N HIS A 149 1.58 7.17 8.98
CA HIS A 149 2.56 7.55 10.02
C HIS A 149 3.28 6.33 10.60
N ALA A 150 4.45 6.61 11.18
CA ALA A 150 5.23 5.61 11.89
C ALA A 150 4.40 4.99 13.02
N ALA A 151 4.54 3.68 13.21
CA ALA A 151 3.75 2.95 14.18
C ALA A 151 4.54 1.80 14.79
N PHE A 152 4.30 1.55 16.06
CA PHE A 152 4.58 0.27 16.68
C PHE A 152 3.46 -0.69 16.29
N ALA A 153 3.85 -1.84 15.75
CA ALA A 153 2.92 -2.83 15.20
C ALA A 153 3.03 -4.16 15.93
N GLU A 154 1.88 -4.77 16.15
CA GLU A 154 1.71 -6.08 16.79
C GLU A 154 0.79 -6.96 15.95
N GLY A 155 0.52 -8.18 16.42
CA GLY A 155 -0.27 -9.16 15.67
C GLY A 155 0.53 -9.72 14.51
N VAL A 156 -0.02 -9.71 13.29
CA VAL A 156 0.72 -9.99 12.04
C VAL A 156 1.24 -8.71 11.38
N GLY A 157 1.16 -7.55 12.09
CA GLY A 157 1.55 -6.22 11.63
C GLY A 157 0.39 -5.23 11.49
N GLU A 158 -0.84 -5.67 11.81
CA GLU A 158 -2.09 -4.91 11.62
C GLU A 158 -2.52 -4.09 12.84
N ILE A 159 -2.07 -4.45 14.05
CA ILE A 159 -2.39 -3.71 15.28
C ILE A 159 -1.40 -2.57 15.42
N LEU A 160 -1.82 -1.37 15.08
CA LEU A 160 -0.94 -0.21 14.92
C LEU A 160 -1.15 0.81 16.04
N THR A 161 -0.09 1.12 16.77
CA THR A 161 -0.03 2.23 17.72
C THR A 161 0.86 3.32 17.14
N PRO A 162 0.32 4.53 16.84
CA PRO A 162 1.12 5.62 16.29
C PRO A 162 2.28 6.00 17.21
N VAL A 163 3.43 6.31 16.62
CA VAL A 163 4.62 6.78 17.35
C VAL A 163 5.35 7.83 16.53
N ASP A 164 6.11 8.69 17.21
CA ASP A 164 6.95 9.72 16.59
C ASP A 164 8.43 9.44 16.90
N PRO A 165 9.08 8.52 16.15
CA PRO A 165 10.50 8.29 16.31
C PRO A 165 11.28 9.52 15.82
N PRO A 166 12.46 9.82 16.41
CA PRO A 166 13.26 10.94 15.97
C PRO A 166 13.70 10.77 14.53
N GLU A 167 13.68 11.87 13.76
CA GLU A 167 14.19 11.89 12.39
C GLU A 167 15.67 11.50 12.35
N LYS A 168 16.01 10.60 11.43
CA LYS A 168 17.36 10.10 11.22
C LYS A 168 17.63 9.87 9.74
N TRP A 169 18.89 9.97 9.36
CA TRP A 169 19.37 9.51 8.07
C TRP A 169 19.59 8.00 8.11
N TYR A 170 19.12 7.32 7.07
CA TYR A 170 19.31 5.88 6.88
C TYR A 170 20.05 5.61 5.58
N LEU A 171 21.05 4.76 5.64
CA LEU A 171 21.68 4.17 4.46
C LEU A 171 21.05 2.78 4.24
N VAL A 172 20.35 2.61 3.12
CA VAL A 172 19.76 1.33 2.73
C VAL A 172 20.63 0.71 1.63
N ALA A 173 21.20 -0.47 1.90
CA ALA A 173 21.93 -1.25 0.92
C ALA A 173 21.10 -2.47 0.51
N HIS A 174 20.81 -2.60 -0.80
CA HIS A 174 20.09 -3.73 -1.37
C HIS A 174 21.03 -4.58 -2.23
N PRO A 175 21.18 -5.90 -1.97
CA PRO A 175 22.17 -6.75 -2.64
C PRO A 175 21.81 -7.13 -4.08
N GLY A 176 20.67 -6.65 -4.60
CA GLY A 176 20.19 -6.96 -5.95
C GLY A 176 19.56 -8.34 -6.11
N VAL A 177 19.36 -9.07 -5.01
CA VAL A 177 18.68 -10.37 -5.01
C VAL A 177 17.38 -10.30 -4.20
N SER A 178 16.33 -10.96 -4.69
CA SER A 178 15.07 -11.08 -3.95
C SER A 178 15.19 -12.18 -2.91
N ILE A 179 14.81 -11.89 -1.67
CA ILE A 179 14.73 -12.85 -0.58
C ILE A 179 13.25 -13.10 -0.32
N PRO A 180 12.73 -14.33 -0.57
CA PRO A 180 11.35 -14.66 -0.23
C PRO A 180 11.15 -14.56 1.30
N THR A 181 10.09 -13.91 1.72
CA THR A 181 9.67 -13.84 3.13
C THR A 181 8.48 -14.75 3.39
#